data_730fb56fd8cd7e198d1e579ad9412bc8
#
_entry.id   730fb56fd8cd7e198d1e579ad9412bc8
#
_cell.length_a   1.000
_cell.length_b   1.000
_cell.length_c   1.000
_cell.angle_alpha   90.00
_cell.angle_beta   90.00
_cell.angle_gamma   90.00
#
_symmetry.space_group_name_H-M   'P 1'
#
loop_
_entity.id
_entity.type
_entity.pdbx_description
1 polymer ?
#
loop_
_entity_poly.entity_id
_entity_poly.type
_entity_poly.pdbx_seq_one_letter_code
_entity_poly.pdbx_strand_id
1 'polypeptide(L)'
;YSSAASDVYKRQLLDYSKVLEGMNRHASIHAAGVVIAPGELTDYVPLYKSTQGDITSQYDMKGLEELGLLKLDFLGLRNLTVIDNAVKLIKDGGNDIDIENIPFDDQSVYKLFTKGLTIGVFQFESSGMREFLKKLKPTAIEDLIAMNALYRPGPMNNIDDFIKRKHGKKEIQYLHPSMENILEETYGIIVYQEQVMQIA
;
A
#
# COMPACT_ATOMS: atom_id res chain seq x y z
N TYR A 1 11.73 -34.71 -26.74
CA TYR A 1 10.35 -34.24 -26.90
C TYR A 1 10.35 -33.17 -27.98
N SER A 2 9.54 -33.31 -29.03
CA SER A 2 9.49 -32.38 -30.16
C SER A 2 8.86 -31.06 -29.70
N SER A 3 9.27 -29.93 -30.31
CA SER A 3 8.70 -28.60 -30.06
C SER A 3 7.18 -28.58 -30.21
N ALA A 4 6.62 -29.33 -31.12
CA ALA A 4 5.20 -29.48 -31.36
C ALA A 4 4.43 -30.06 -30.16
N ALA A 5 4.97 -31.06 -29.47
CA ALA A 5 4.35 -31.61 -28.26
C ALA A 5 4.31 -30.58 -27.13
N SER A 6 5.41 -29.82 -26.95
CA SER A 6 5.46 -28.72 -25.98
C SER A 6 4.40 -27.64 -26.26
N ASP A 7 4.15 -27.32 -27.51
CA ASP A 7 3.13 -26.32 -27.91
C ASP A 7 1.70 -26.83 -27.70
N VAL A 8 1.44 -28.12 -27.89
CA VAL A 8 0.14 -28.73 -27.56
C VAL A 8 -0.16 -28.66 -26.07
N TYR A 9 0.81 -28.99 -25.21
CA TYR A 9 0.63 -28.89 -23.75
C TYR A 9 0.42 -27.45 -23.29
N LYS A 10 1.15 -26.50 -23.83
CA LYS A 10 0.96 -25.08 -23.55
C LYS A 10 -0.44 -24.59 -23.95
N ARG A 11 -0.91 -25.01 -25.11
CA ARG A 11 -2.26 -24.68 -25.58
C ARG A 11 -3.33 -25.28 -24.68
N GLN A 12 -3.21 -26.55 -24.32
CA GLN A 12 -4.10 -27.22 -23.39
C GLN A 12 -4.14 -26.50 -22.01
N LEU A 13 -2.98 -26.14 -21.48
CA LEU A 13 -2.89 -25.40 -20.23
C LEU A 13 -3.65 -24.06 -20.30
N LEU A 14 -3.47 -23.32 -21.38
CA LEU A 14 -4.16 -22.04 -21.59
C LEU A 14 -5.68 -22.23 -21.75
N ASP A 15 -6.11 -23.27 -22.47
CA ASP A 15 -7.52 -23.53 -22.66
C ASP A 15 -8.21 -23.91 -21.34
N TYR A 16 -7.59 -24.78 -20.53
CA TYR A 16 -8.09 -25.07 -19.18
C TYR A 16 -8.05 -23.85 -18.25
N SER A 17 -7.00 -23.03 -18.34
CA SER A 17 -6.91 -21.81 -17.55
C SER A 17 -8.04 -20.84 -17.86
N LYS A 18 -8.42 -20.67 -19.13
CA LYS A 18 -9.55 -19.84 -19.54
C LYS A 18 -10.89 -20.34 -19.00
N VAL A 19 -11.07 -21.67 -18.90
CA VAL A 19 -12.29 -22.26 -18.34
C VAL A 19 -12.37 -22.03 -16.82
N LEU A 20 -11.22 -22.02 -16.14
CA LEU A 20 -11.13 -21.85 -14.69
C LEU A 20 -11.08 -20.36 -14.27
N GLU A 21 -10.76 -19.49 -15.21
CA GLU A 21 -10.67 -18.05 -14.94
C GLU A 21 -12.02 -17.49 -14.46
N GLY A 22 -11.99 -16.76 -13.35
CA GLY A 22 -13.18 -16.17 -12.73
C GLY A 22 -14.02 -17.13 -11.88
N MET A 23 -13.66 -18.42 -11.78
CA MET A 23 -14.35 -19.35 -10.91
C MET A 23 -13.98 -19.14 -9.44
N ASN A 24 -14.99 -18.98 -8.59
CA ASN A 24 -14.79 -18.91 -7.14
C ASN A 24 -14.37 -20.28 -6.60
N ARG A 25 -13.30 -20.33 -5.82
CA ARG A 25 -12.76 -21.57 -5.25
C ARG A 25 -13.08 -21.73 -3.76
N HIS A 26 -12.94 -20.68 -2.98
CA HIS A 26 -13.10 -20.71 -1.53
C HIS A 26 -13.88 -19.51 -1.04
N ALA A 27 -14.71 -19.72 -0.01
CA ALA A 27 -15.22 -18.65 0.83
C ALA A 27 -14.24 -18.42 1.98
N SER A 28 -13.94 -17.16 2.29
CA SER A 28 -13.12 -16.77 3.44
C SER A 28 -13.72 -15.54 4.11
N ILE A 29 -13.29 -15.30 5.35
CA ILE A 29 -13.74 -14.16 6.13
C ILE A 29 -12.75 -13.02 5.94
N HIS A 30 -13.27 -11.82 5.66
CA HIS A 30 -12.45 -10.61 5.70
C HIS A 30 -12.24 -10.22 7.17
N ALA A 31 -10.99 -10.26 7.63
CA ALA A 31 -10.67 -10.08 9.06
C ALA A 31 -11.08 -8.72 9.65
N ALA A 32 -11.25 -7.70 8.82
CA ALA A 32 -11.54 -6.32 9.23
C ALA A 32 -12.82 -5.75 8.60
N GLY A 33 -13.48 -6.48 7.70
CA GLY A 33 -14.67 -6.01 6.98
C GLY A 33 -15.94 -6.24 7.79
N VAL A 34 -16.77 -5.20 7.95
CA VAL A 34 -18.09 -5.26 8.57
C VAL A 34 -19.11 -4.73 7.58
N VAL A 35 -20.17 -5.50 7.35
CA VAL A 35 -21.31 -5.08 6.52
C VAL A 35 -22.39 -4.49 7.39
N ILE A 36 -22.89 -3.32 7.00
CA ILE A 36 -23.95 -2.60 7.69
C ILE A 36 -25.19 -2.58 6.79
N ALA A 37 -26.32 -2.98 7.35
CA ALA A 37 -27.62 -2.94 6.70
C ALA A 37 -28.61 -2.06 7.50
N PRO A 38 -29.63 -1.48 6.87
CA PRO A 38 -30.66 -0.69 7.58
C PRO A 38 -31.56 -1.51 8.50
N GLY A 39 -31.58 -2.84 8.37
CA GLY A 39 -32.40 -3.78 9.15
C GLY A 39 -31.67 -5.12 9.32
N GLU A 40 -32.41 -6.20 9.52
CA GLU A 40 -31.84 -7.54 9.64
C GLU A 40 -31.12 -7.93 8.34
N LEU A 41 -29.84 -8.32 8.47
CA LEU A 41 -28.98 -8.59 7.30
C LEU A 41 -29.53 -9.71 6.40
N THR A 42 -30.29 -10.65 6.98
CA THR A 42 -30.95 -11.74 6.25
C THR A 42 -32.06 -11.30 5.30
N ASP A 43 -32.58 -10.09 5.46
CA ASP A 43 -33.56 -9.52 4.54
C ASP A 43 -32.93 -9.01 3.24
N TYR A 44 -31.61 -8.81 3.24
CA TYR A 44 -30.87 -8.24 2.13
C TYR A 44 -29.96 -9.25 1.44
N VAL A 45 -29.30 -10.12 2.20
CA VAL A 45 -28.30 -11.06 1.69
C VAL A 45 -28.38 -12.42 2.37
N PRO A 46 -28.11 -13.52 1.65
CA PRO A 46 -27.93 -14.81 2.26
C PRO A 46 -26.66 -14.83 3.11
N LEU A 47 -26.76 -15.47 4.27
CA LEU A 47 -25.65 -15.60 5.20
C LEU A 47 -25.02 -17.00 5.11
N TYR A 48 -23.73 -17.05 5.37
CA TYR A 48 -22.96 -18.29 5.49
C TYR A 48 -22.36 -18.39 6.90
N LYS A 49 -22.52 -19.53 7.53
CA LYS A 49 -21.91 -19.84 8.82
C LYS A 49 -20.71 -20.74 8.59
N SER A 50 -19.53 -20.27 8.98
CA SER A 50 -18.30 -21.06 8.90
C SER A 50 -18.31 -22.22 9.90
N THR A 51 -17.41 -23.19 9.72
CA THR A 51 -17.22 -24.29 10.67
C THR A 51 -16.74 -23.82 12.04
N GLN A 52 -16.17 -22.62 12.13
CA GLN A 52 -15.71 -21.98 13.38
C GLN A 52 -16.82 -21.16 14.06
N GLY A 53 -17.98 -21.03 13.41
CA GLY A 53 -19.14 -20.34 13.97
C GLY A 53 -19.32 -18.90 13.50
N ASP A 54 -18.39 -18.38 12.74
CA ASP A 54 -18.47 -17.01 12.20
C ASP A 54 -19.55 -16.90 11.12
N ILE A 55 -20.25 -15.77 11.10
CA ILE A 55 -21.29 -15.47 10.13
C ILE A 55 -20.79 -14.41 9.15
N THR A 56 -20.90 -14.70 7.86
CA THR A 56 -20.53 -13.81 6.77
C THR A 56 -21.64 -13.71 5.73
N SER A 57 -21.61 -12.66 4.90
CA SER A 57 -22.43 -12.63 3.69
C SER A 57 -21.93 -13.66 2.68
N GLN A 58 -22.83 -14.19 1.84
CA GLN A 58 -22.44 -15.03 0.71
C GLN A 58 -22.06 -14.21 -0.53
N TYR A 59 -22.33 -12.91 -0.53
CA TYR A 59 -21.94 -12.01 -1.62
C TYR A 59 -20.56 -11.40 -1.36
N ASP A 60 -19.84 -11.18 -2.46
CA ASP A 60 -18.59 -10.45 -2.48
C ASP A 60 -18.84 -8.93 -2.32
N MET A 61 -17.77 -8.14 -2.25
CA MET A 61 -17.83 -6.69 -2.07
C MET A 61 -18.69 -6.01 -3.14
N LYS A 62 -18.56 -6.42 -4.40
CA LYS A 62 -19.30 -5.85 -5.52
C LYS A 62 -20.80 -6.11 -5.41
N GLY A 63 -21.18 -7.34 -5.11
CA GLY A 63 -22.57 -7.71 -4.89
C GLY A 63 -23.21 -6.97 -3.71
N LEU A 64 -22.43 -6.70 -2.64
CA LEU A 64 -22.90 -5.91 -1.50
C LEU A 64 -23.13 -4.44 -1.88
N GLU A 65 -22.24 -3.84 -2.66
CA GLU A 65 -22.37 -2.48 -3.17
C GLU A 65 -23.57 -2.33 -4.12
N GLU A 66 -23.78 -3.29 -5.01
CA GLU A 66 -24.93 -3.31 -5.93
C GLU A 66 -26.28 -3.39 -5.20
N LEU A 67 -26.30 -4.01 -4.01
CA LEU A 67 -27.46 -4.06 -3.12
C LEU A 67 -27.62 -2.80 -2.26
N GLY A 68 -26.70 -1.84 -2.37
CA GLY A 68 -26.71 -0.62 -1.58
C GLY A 68 -26.30 -0.81 -0.12
N LEU A 69 -25.63 -1.92 0.22
CA LEU A 69 -25.12 -2.17 1.56
C LEU A 69 -23.76 -1.51 1.75
N LEU A 70 -23.50 -0.98 2.94
CA LEU A 70 -22.24 -0.37 3.29
C LEU A 70 -21.29 -1.40 3.89
N LYS A 71 -20.11 -1.57 3.28
CA LYS A 71 -19.00 -2.35 3.86
C LYS A 71 -17.96 -1.39 4.40
N LEU A 72 -17.66 -1.47 5.68
CA LEU A 72 -16.58 -0.75 6.35
C LEU A 72 -15.45 -1.70 6.70
N ASP A 73 -14.22 -1.31 6.36
CA ASP A 73 -13.02 -2.04 6.71
C ASP A 73 -12.32 -1.37 7.89
N PHE A 74 -12.34 -2.02 9.06
CA PHE A 74 -11.69 -1.54 10.28
C PHE A 74 -10.26 -2.06 10.34
N LEU A 75 -9.34 -1.34 9.72
CA LEU A 75 -7.93 -1.68 9.72
C LEU A 75 -7.23 -0.99 10.88
N GLY A 76 -6.70 -1.76 11.80
CA GLY A 76 -5.91 -1.26 12.93
C GLY A 76 -4.44 -1.62 12.78
N LEU A 77 -3.56 -0.73 13.25
CA LEU A 77 -2.13 -0.95 13.32
C LEU A 77 -1.68 -0.97 14.78
N ARG A 78 -0.95 -2.01 15.19
CA ARG A 78 -0.37 -2.10 16.54
C ARG A 78 0.79 -1.13 16.77
N ASN A 79 1.34 -0.56 15.70
CA ASN A 79 2.49 0.35 15.79
C ASN A 79 2.18 1.60 16.61
N LEU A 80 0.98 2.17 16.47
CA LEU A 80 0.56 3.30 17.30
C LEU A 80 0.45 2.94 18.77
N THR A 81 -0.03 1.74 19.09
CA THR A 81 -0.05 1.23 20.47
C THR A 81 1.37 1.05 21.04
N VAL A 82 2.31 0.55 20.22
CA VAL A 82 3.73 0.43 20.62
C VAL A 82 4.32 1.80 20.93
N ILE A 83 4.06 2.79 20.08
CA ILE A 83 4.54 4.16 20.26
C ILE A 83 3.93 4.77 21.54
N ASP A 84 2.61 4.66 21.74
CA ASP A 84 1.93 5.15 22.93
C ASP A 84 2.49 4.53 24.22
N ASN A 85 2.70 3.22 24.22
CA ASN A 85 3.31 2.53 25.34
C ASN A 85 4.76 2.97 25.58
N ALA A 86 5.55 3.21 24.52
CA ALA A 86 6.91 3.72 24.64
C ALA A 86 6.93 5.12 25.25
N VAL A 87 6.03 6.01 24.82
CA VAL A 87 5.88 7.38 25.40
C VAL A 87 5.53 7.30 26.87
N LYS A 88 4.60 6.41 27.27
CA LYS A 88 4.26 6.20 28.69
C LYS A 88 5.46 5.75 29.52
N LEU A 89 6.22 4.77 29.02
CA LEU A 89 7.43 4.29 29.70
C LEU A 89 8.51 5.38 29.85
N ILE A 90 8.69 6.22 28.83
CA ILE A 90 9.61 7.38 28.90
C ILE A 90 9.16 8.35 29.99
N LYS A 91 7.87 8.64 30.04
CA LYS A 91 7.28 9.55 31.06
C LYS A 91 7.42 8.98 32.47
N ASP A 92 7.16 7.69 32.65
CA ASP A 92 7.35 7.01 33.94
C ASP A 92 8.81 7.02 34.39
N GLY A 93 9.76 7.05 33.43
CA GLY A 93 11.19 7.22 33.66
C GLY A 93 11.63 8.66 33.99
N GLY A 94 10.70 9.59 34.10
CA GLY A 94 10.97 11.01 34.46
C GLY A 94 11.39 11.89 33.28
N ASN A 95 11.28 11.41 32.06
CA ASN A 95 11.47 12.17 30.82
C ASN A 95 10.12 12.48 30.16
N ASP A 96 10.07 13.56 29.40
CA ASP A 96 8.89 13.93 28.62
C ASP A 96 9.27 14.00 27.14
N ILE A 97 8.39 13.53 26.25
CA ILE A 97 8.54 13.61 24.81
C ILE A 97 7.21 14.02 24.20
N ASP A 98 7.24 15.12 23.46
CA ASP A 98 6.10 15.54 22.65
C ASP A 98 6.20 14.91 21.26
N ILE A 99 5.43 13.82 21.06
CA ILE A 99 5.45 13.08 19.82
C ILE A 99 4.72 13.79 18.67
N GLU A 100 3.82 14.73 18.99
CA GLU A 100 3.05 15.47 17.99
C GLU A 100 3.88 16.60 17.36
N ASN A 101 4.92 17.06 18.05
CA ASN A 101 5.81 18.15 17.62
C ASN A 101 7.24 17.67 17.32
N ILE A 102 7.42 16.43 16.87
CA ILE A 102 8.73 15.93 16.44
C ILE A 102 9.16 16.66 15.16
N PRO A 103 10.38 17.26 15.13
CA PRO A 103 10.89 17.92 13.92
C PRO A 103 11.18 16.91 12.82
N PHE A 104 10.83 17.26 11.56
CA PHE A 104 11.06 16.39 10.39
C PHE A 104 12.36 16.72 9.64
N ASP A 105 13.26 17.54 10.22
CA ASP A 105 14.50 18.00 9.59
C ASP A 105 15.78 17.44 10.23
N ASP A 106 15.66 16.47 11.14
CA ASP A 106 16.82 15.84 11.78
C ASP A 106 17.66 15.04 10.77
N GLN A 107 18.81 15.61 10.44
CA GLN A 107 19.76 15.02 9.48
C GLN A 107 20.37 13.69 9.94
N SER A 108 20.38 13.40 11.22
CA SER A 108 20.87 12.12 11.76
C SER A 108 19.91 10.99 11.37
N VAL A 109 18.62 11.26 11.38
CA VAL A 109 17.58 10.32 10.93
C VAL A 109 17.72 10.03 9.43
N TYR A 110 17.86 11.05 8.59
CA TYR A 110 18.05 10.83 7.13
C TYR A 110 19.34 10.09 6.80
N LYS A 111 20.42 10.28 7.57
CA LYS A 111 21.64 9.48 7.44
C LYS A 111 21.39 8.00 7.73
N LEU A 112 20.53 7.68 8.69
CA LEU A 112 20.15 6.30 9.01
C LEU A 112 19.38 5.67 7.83
N PHE A 113 18.41 6.38 7.26
CA PHE A 113 17.70 5.94 6.06
C PHE A 113 18.65 5.77 4.86
N THR A 114 19.55 6.73 4.62
CA THR A 114 20.54 6.69 3.54
C THR A 114 21.47 5.47 3.64
N LYS A 115 21.79 5.02 4.85
CA LYS A 115 22.57 3.81 5.07
C LYS A 115 21.76 2.53 4.99
N GLY A 116 20.43 2.62 4.88
CA GLY A 116 19.49 1.50 4.92
C GLY A 116 19.50 0.77 6.26
N LEU A 117 19.79 1.47 7.36
CA LEU A 117 19.78 0.95 8.73
C LEU A 117 18.38 1.08 9.33
N THR A 118 17.38 0.50 8.65
CA THR A 118 15.96 0.69 8.93
C THR A 118 15.25 -0.60 9.39
N ILE A 119 16.00 -1.55 9.94
CA ILE A 119 15.42 -2.71 10.62
C ILE A 119 14.68 -2.22 11.87
N GLY A 120 13.41 -2.63 12.02
CA GLY A 120 12.52 -2.14 13.07
C GLY A 120 11.80 -0.83 12.76
N VAL A 121 12.08 -0.20 11.60
CA VAL A 121 11.33 0.97 11.12
C VAL A 121 10.19 0.49 10.24
N PHE A 122 8.96 0.64 10.71
CA PHE A 122 7.76 0.18 10.02
C PHE A 122 7.73 0.62 8.55
N GLN A 123 7.38 -0.30 7.66
CA GLN A 123 7.34 -0.14 6.19
C GLN A 123 8.69 0.06 5.48
N PHE A 124 9.80 0.25 6.22
CA PHE A 124 11.11 0.48 5.64
C PHE A 124 12.13 -0.66 5.89
N GLU A 125 11.66 -1.81 6.38
CA GLU A 125 12.51 -2.91 6.85
C GLU A 125 12.95 -3.89 5.76
N SER A 126 12.15 -4.05 4.68
CA SER A 126 12.43 -5.06 3.67
C SER A 126 13.76 -4.81 2.96
N SER A 127 14.44 -5.88 2.57
CA SER A 127 15.74 -5.78 1.89
C SER A 127 15.68 -4.92 0.63
N GLY A 128 14.61 -5.07 -0.18
CA GLY A 128 14.40 -4.27 -1.39
C GLY A 128 14.19 -2.78 -1.08
N MET A 129 13.36 -2.44 -0.08
CA MET A 129 13.18 -1.06 0.35
C MET A 129 14.49 -0.44 0.82
N ARG A 130 15.28 -1.15 1.61
CA ARG A 130 16.58 -0.68 2.12
C ARG A 130 17.57 -0.40 0.99
N GLU A 131 17.59 -1.20 -0.07
CA GLU A 131 18.43 -0.95 -1.24
C GLU A 131 17.97 0.30 -2.02
N PHE A 132 16.68 0.53 -2.15
CA PHE A 132 16.18 1.77 -2.74
C PHE A 132 16.49 3.00 -1.89
N LEU A 133 16.38 2.93 -0.56
CA LEU A 133 16.74 4.02 0.34
C LEU A 133 18.22 4.44 0.21
N LYS A 134 19.13 3.48 0.06
CA LYS A 134 20.54 3.76 -0.19
C LYS A 134 20.78 4.52 -1.50
N LYS A 135 19.98 4.24 -2.54
CA LYS A 135 20.03 4.93 -3.82
C LYS A 135 19.35 6.28 -3.77
N LEU A 136 18.20 6.36 -3.10
CA LEU A 136 17.39 7.57 -2.95
C LEU A 136 18.13 8.64 -2.15
N LYS A 137 18.83 8.24 -1.08
CA LYS A 137 19.48 9.17 -0.14
C LYS A 137 18.51 10.25 0.32
N PRO A 138 17.45 9.90 1.05
CA PRO A 138 16.42 10.85 1.42
C PRO A 138 16.99 12.01 2.24
N THR A 139 16.47 13.19 2.00
CA THR A 139 16.87 14.45 2.66
C THR A 139 15.71 15.16 3.31
N ALA A 140 14.48 14.74 3.02
CA ALA A 140 13.25 15.30 3.51
C ALA A 140 12.21 14.19 3.74
N ILE A 141 11.16 14.49 4.51
CA ILE A 141 10.09 13.52 4.82
C ILE A 141 9.32 13.15 3.55
N GLU A 142 9.17 14.08 2.61
CA GLU A 142 8.50 13.90 1.32
C GLU A 142 9.15 12.79 0.49
N ASP A 143 10.48 12.66 0.55
CA ASP A 143 11.20 11.57 -0.10
C ASP A 143 10.78 10.19 0.44
N LEU A 144 10.57 10.10 1.75
CA LEU A 144 10.16 8.86 2.42
C LEU A 144 8.70 8.54 2.12
N ILE A 145 7.83 9.55 2.10
CA ILE A 145 6.42 9.42 1.74
C ILE A 145 6.30 8.91 0.30
N ALA A 146 6.99 9.57 -0.64
CA ALA A 146 6.98 9.18 -2.05
C ALA A 146 7.54 7.76 -2.26
N MET A 147 8.65 7.42 -1.59
CA MET A 147 9.21 6.07 -1.67
C MET A 147 8.24 5.00 -1.16
N ASN A 148 7.56 5.26 -0.05
CA ASN A 148 6.55 4.35 0.50
C ASN A 148 5.35 4.18 -0.46
N ALA A 149 4.94 5.26 -1.13
CA ALA A 149 3.89 5.24 -2.13
C ALA A 149 4.28 4.49 -3.41
N LEU A 150 5.54 4.62 -3.84
CA LEU A 150 6.07 3.98 -5.05
C LEU A 150 6.43 2.51 -4.84
N TYR A 151 6.81 2.09 -3.62
CA TYR A 151 7.28 0.73 -3.34
C TYR A 151 6.10 -0.27 -3.21
N ARG A 152 5.40 -0.47 -4.31
CA ARG A 152 4.33 -1.47 -4.45
C ARG A 152 4.22 -1.93 -5.90
N PRO A 153 3.64 -3.13 -6.17
CA PRO A 153 3.45 -3.61 -7.54
C PRO A 153 2.77 -2.56 -8.43
N GLY A 154 3.31 -2.34 -9.64
CA GLY A 154 2.89 -1.29 -10.56
C GLY A 154 3.76 -0.04 -10.45
N PRO A 155 3.56 0.85 -9.46
CA PRO A 155 4.33 2.09 -9.31
C PRO A 155 5.83 1.91 -9.14
N MET A 156 6.28 0.75 -8.66
CA MET A 156 7.70 0.42 -8.43
C MET A 156 8.58 0.64 -9.68
N ASN A 157 8.02 0.51 -10.87
CA ASN A 157 8.73 0.77 -12.13
C ASN A 157 9.22 2.21 -12.26
N ASN A 158 8.62 3.14 -11.54
CA ASN A 158 8.96 4.57 -11.57
C ASN A 158 10.06 4.95 -10.56
N ILE A 159 10.45 4.05 -9.63
CA ILE A 159 11.41 4.36 -8.56
C ILE A 159 12.76 4.79 -9.11
N ASP A 160 13.29 4.10 -10.11
CA ASP A 160 14.59 4.43 -10.69
C ASP A 160 14.58 5.82 -11.37
N ASP A 161 13.48 6.18 -12.01
CA ASP A 161 13.30 7.50 -12.62
C ASP A 161 13.14 8.59 -11.55
N PHE A 162 12.37 8.32 -10.49
CA PHE A 162 12.23 9.20 -9.34
C PHE A 162 13.60 9.53 -8.74
N ILE A 163 14.41 8.50 -8.46
CA ILE A 163 15.76 8.66 -7.92
C ILE A 163 16.67 9.45 -8.85
N LYS A 164 16.64 9.15 -10.17
CA LYS A 164 17.46 9.87 -11.16
C LYS A 164 17.09 11.34 -11.25
N ARG A 165 15.80 11.67 -11.25
CA ARG A 165 15.30 13.05 -11.30
C ARG A 165 15.63 13.81 -10.03
N LYS A 166 15.41 13.22 -8.85
CA LYS A 166 15.83 13.79 -7.55
C LYS A 166 17.30 14.19 -7.55
N HIS A 167 18.17 13.37 -8.11
CA HIS A 167 19.61 13.62 -8.15
C HIS A 167 20.08 14.43 -9.36
N GLY A 168 19.18 15.00 -10.16
CA GLY A 168 19.51 15.77 -11.35
C GLY A 168 20.16 14.95 -12.47
N LYS A 169 20.09 13.61 -12.42
CA LYS A 169 20.64 12.71 -13.43
C LYS A 169 19.69 12.48 -14.61
N LYS A 170 18.46 12.87 -14.48
CA LYS A 170 17.44 12.85 -15.53
C LYS A 170 16.64 14.12 -15.42
N GLU A 171 16.38 14.76 -16.57
CA GLU A 171 15.56 15.95 -16.65
C GLU A 171 14.12 15.70 -16.21
N ILE A 172 13.55 16.65 -15.48
CA ILE A 172 12.14 16.61 -15.11
C ILE A 172 11.34 17.16 -16.30
N GLN A 173 10.42 16.37 -16.81
CA GLN A 173 9.55 16.75 -17.91
C GLN A 173 8.10 16.64 -17.44
N TYR A 174 7.34 17.71 -17.71
CA TYR A 174 5.91 17.75 -17.47
C TYR A 174 5.18 17.63 -18.80
N LEU A 175 4.06 16.88 -18.83
CA LEU A 175 3.24 16.75 -20.04
C LEU A 175 2.59 18.08 -20.44
N HIS A 176 2.34 18.95 -19.45
CA HIS A 176 1.84 20.31 -19.65
C HIS A 176 2.42 21.22 -18.55
N PRO A 177 2.73 22.50 -18.84
CA PRO A 177 3.30 23.42 -17.85
C PRO A 177 2.45 23.58 -16.57
N SER A 178 1.12 23.50 -16.67
CA SER A 178 0.24 23.58 -15.49
C SER A 178 0.41 22.44 -14.50
N MET A 179 1.05 21.34 -14.89
CA MET A 179 1.30 20.19 -14.02
C MET A 179 2.53 20.39 -13.14
N GLU A 180 3.35 21.40 -13.39
CA GLU A 180 4.57 21.65 -12.64
C GLU A 180 4.28 21.84 -11.15
N ASN A 181 3.39 22.75 -10.81
CA ASN A 181 3.02 23.03 -9.41
C ASN A 181 2.43 21.80 -8.66
N ILE A 182 1.84 20.86 -9.41
CA ILE A 182 1.23 19.66 -8.83
C ILE A 182 2.28 18.56 -8.63
N LEU A 183 3.25 18.47 -9.53
CA LEU A 183 4.20 17.36 -9.61
C LEU A 183 5.63 17.74 -9.23
N GLU A 184 5.90 18.99 -8.85
CA GLU A 184 7.24 19.45 -8.45
C GLU A 184 7.80 18.63 -7.30
N GLU A 185 7.01 18.40 -6.25
CA GLU A 185 7.38 17.62 -5.07
C GLU A 185 7.76 16.16 -5.42
N THR A 186 7.17 15.61 -6.47
CA THR A 186 7.40 14.24 -6.93
C THR A 186 8.25 14.16 -8.20
N TYR A 187 8.99 15.21 -8.50
CA TYR A 187 9.93 15.30 -9.64
C TYR A 187 9.25 14.97 -10.98
N GLY A 188 8.01 15.43 -11.18
CA GLY A 188 7.24 15.22 -12.41
C GLY A 188 6.68 13.81 -12.58
N ILE A 189 6.59 13.03 -11.51
CA ILE A 189 5.98 11.70 -11.51
C ILE A 189 4.67 11.76 -10.74
N ILE A 190 3.60 11.21 -11.32
CA ILE A 190 2.33 11.05 -10.62
C ILE A 190 2.48 9.91 -9.61
N VAL A 191 2.39 10.23 -8.33
CA VAL A 191 2.57 9.30 -7.20
C VAL A 191 1.31 9.16 -6.38
N TYR A 192 0.59 10.28 -6.15
CA TYR A 192 -0.53 10.36 -5.23
C TYR A 192 -1.87 10.49 -5.94
N GLN A 193 -2.92 9.98 -5.32
CA GLN A 193 -4.29 10.11 -5.83
C GLN A 193 -4.71 11.58 -5.92
N GLU A 194 -4.30 12.41 -4.97
CA GLU A 194 -4.56 13.84 -4.93
C GLU A 194 -4.00 14.56 -6.17
N GLN A 195 -2.82 14.14 -6.63
CA GLN A 195 -2.24 14.68 -7.86
C GLN A 195 -3.09 14.34 -9.09
N VAL A 196 -3.61 13.11 -9.16
CA VAL A 196 -4.52 12.71 -10.24
C VAL A 196 -5.79 13.56 -10.23
N MET A 197 -6.37 13.80 -9.05
CA MET A 197 -7.58 14.61 -8.89
C MET A 197 -7.35 16.08 -9.25
N GLN A 198 -6.14 16.61 -8.99
CA GLN A 198 -5.79 17.99 -9.34
C GLN A 198 -5.49 18.17 -10.83
N ILE A 199 -5.07 17.12 -11.52
CA ILE A 199 -4.76 17.13 -12.94
C ILE A 199 -6.04 16.97 -13.79
N ALA A 200 -7.05 16.23 -13.29
CA ALA A 200 -8.29 15.95 -14.00
C ALA A 200 -9.23 17.16 -14.04
#